data_1e7a3b462f1018fa1baede3880481da9
#
_entry.id   1e7a3b462f1018fa1baede3880481da9
#
_cell.length_a   1.000
_cell.length_b   1.000
_cell.length_c   1.000
_cell.angle_alpha   90.00
_cell.angle_beta   90.00
_cell.angle_gamma   90.00
#
_symmetry.space_group_name_H-M   'P 1'
#
loop_
_entity.id
_entity.type
_entity.pdbx_description
1 polymer ?
#
loop_
_entity_poly.entity_id
_entity_poly.type
_entity_poly.pdbx_seq_one_letter_code
_entity_poly.pdbx_strand_id
1 'polypeptide(L)'
;MTKKSRMINWQLYLGFVLVLIGGLFLADQLFETQLMATFWPVLVILFGLTIFVGMLVAGKKGAGLAIPGSVMTTLGVLFFIQNSFDLWVTWAYAWALLICATGLGLLIMNGYHKQPRLRQVAGLVIGIGLTTFVVFGVLFELIFNMAGTETNSGVFLGAGLVLLGVFVVFSRALFHRKKEVQAEDVPGAPQEADMVVDSLATQAPQVQQQAEDAAKQLSEGASFTRLHFNSVGEVVLIQGDACGLKIEGDPQLVKKVRSQLQDDELRITYEADIADWTGFQWISLENRLRYYVTVRELSQLRLGGAGVLRAEGFIGESLTVTHAGLGSLSIKGLQCRQLAVSLGGLGEIRLTGEVQSQVVELSGGGGYQAADLRSQTAEVNLTGAGSAKVWVEQQLTALVSGAGTIAYKGEPQVAQTISGLGTVKPLGA
;
A
#
# COMPACT_ATOMS: atom_id res chain seq x y z
N MET A 1 -12.93 44.45 -1.69
CA MET A 1 -12.14 44.23 -0.47
C MET A 1 -11.25 43.00 -0.71
N THR A 2 -10.02 43.23 -1.05
CA THR A 2 -9.04 42.19 -1.43
C THR A 2 -8.50 41.51 -0.16
N LYS A 3 -8.73 40.23 -0.07
CA LYS A 3 -8.24 39.34 1.02
C LYS A 3 -6.72 39.16 0.85
N LYS A 4 -5.96 40.00 1.55
CA LYS A 4 -4.50 39.93 1.62
C LYS A 4 -4.12 38.62 2.30
N SER A 5 -3.67 37.61 1.54
CA SER A 5 -3.12 36.38 2.07
C SER A 5 -1.88 36.72 2.90
N ARG A 6 -1.92 36.46 4.20
CA ARG A 6 -0.71 36.49 5.06
C ARG A 6 0.18 35.33 4.60
N MET A 7 1.07 35.61 3.69
CA MET A 7 2.24 34.74 3.51
C MET A 7 3.06 34.87 4.80
N ILE A 8 3.04 33.82 5.62
CA ILE A 8 3.98 33.67 6.72
C ILE A 8 5.36 33.67 6.07
N ASN A 9 6.17 34.68 6.39
CA ASN A 9 7.54 34.76 5.87
C ASN A 9 8.34 33.61 6.45
N TRP A 10 8.39 32.49 5.72
CA TRP A 10 9.14 31.28 6.07
C TRP A 10 10.59 31.60 6.50
N GLN A 11 11.21 32.59 5.84
CA GLN A 11 12.55 33.06 6.17
C GLN A 11 12.65 33.65 7.59
N LEU A 12 11.62 34.38 8.03
CA LEU A 12 11.56 34.94 9.40
C LEU A 12 11.41 33.82 10.44
N TYR A 13 10.57 32.82 10.15
CA TYR A 13 10.38 31.67 11.03
C TYR A 13 11.67 30.83 11.13
N LEU A 14 12.31 30.54 10.01
CA LEU A 14 13.59 29.82 9.97
C LEU A 14 14.69 30.59 10.71
N GLY A 15 14.79 31.92 10.50
CA GLY A 15 15.72 32.78 11.21
C GLY A 15 15.50 32.78 12.72
N PHE A 16 14.24 32.84 13.16
CA PHE A 16 13.92 32.80 14.58
C PHE A 16 14.29 31.45 15.22
N VAL A 17 14.01 30.33 14.55
CA VAL A 17 14.37 28.98 15.00
C VAL A 17 15.88 28.82 15.10
N LEU A 18 16.64 29.32 14.10
CA LEU A 18 18.11 29.27 14.11
C LEU A 18 18.71 30.11 15.23
N VAL A 19 18.17 31.32 15.48
CA VAL A 19 18.59 32.16 16.60
C VAL A 19 18.31 31.49 17.95
N LEU A 20 17.17 30.84 18.09
CA LEU A 20 16.80 30.16 19.32
C LEU A 20 17.71 28.94 19.58
N ILE A 21 17.96 28.12 18.56
CA ILE A 21 18.89 26.99 18.64
C ILE A 21 20.31 27.46 18.94
N GLY A 22 20.78 28.48 18.22
CA GLY A 22 22.10 29.06 18.43
C GLY A 22 22.25 29.69 19.82
N GLY A 23 21.23 30.37 20.31
CA GLY A 23 21.21 30.95 21.66
C GLY A 23 21.26 29.89 22.76
N LEU A 24 20.53 28.78 22.60
CA LEU A 24 20.57 27.63 23.51
C LEU A 24 21.98 26.99 23.51
N PHE A 25 22.58 26.83 22.32
CA PHE A 25 23.93 26.28 22.19
C PHE A 25 24.98 27.18 22.86
N LEU A 26 24.89 28.51 22.68
CA LEU A 26 25.77 29.47 23.34
C LEU A 26 25.58 29.48 24.87
N ALA A 27 24.35 29.39 25.34
CA ALA A 27 24.05 29.29 26.77
C ALA A 27 24.64 28.02 27.39
N ASP A 28 24.53 26.88 26.71
CA ASP A 28 25.11 25.61 27.16
C ASP A 28 26.63 25.67 27.28
N GLN A 29 27.28 26.32 26.30
CA GLN A 29 28.73 26.52 26.27
C GLN A 29 29.24 27.50 27.36
N LEU A 30 28.45 28.56 27.63
CA LEU A 30 28.85 29.62 28.57
C LEU A 30 28.59 29.23 30.03
N PHE A 31 27.58 28.43 30.30
CA PHE A 31 27.15 28.06 31.64
C PHE A 31 27.48 26.60 32.04
N GLU A 32 28.15 25.83 31.15
CA GLU A 32 28.51 24.42 31.34
C GLU A 32 27.32 23.54 31.85
N THR A 33 26.11 23.85 31.36
CA THR A 33 24.89 23.34 31.94
C THR A 33 24.46 21.98 31.39
N GLN A 34 25.09 21.45 30.34
CA GLN A 34 24.72 20.22 29.61
C GLN A 34 23.23 20.20 29.15
N LEU A 35 22.63 21.39 29.01
CA LEU A 35 21.22 21.54 28.63
C LEU A 35 20.94 20.89 27.26
N MET A 36 21.87 21.06 26.32
CA MET A 36 21.73 20.46 25.01
C MET A 36 21.77 18.93 25.07
N ALA A 37 22.66 18.35 25.85
CA ALA A 37 22.75 16.90 26.02
C ALA A 37 21.47 16.31 26.62
N THR A 38 20.80 17.06 27.50
CA THR A 38 19.58 16.60 28.20
C THR A 38 18.31 16.90 27.40
N PHE A 39 18.21 18.08 26.79
CA PHE A 39 16.94 18.58 26.23
C PHE A 39 16.84 18.57 24.70
N TRP A 40 17.86 18.10 23.96
CA TRP A 40 17.77 18.00 22.50
C TRP A 40 16.54 17.25 21.98
N PRO A 41 15.97 16.21 22.69
CA PRO A 41 14.77 15.53 22.20
C PRO A 41 13.55 16.43 22.17
N VAL A 42 13.51 17.48 23.00
CA VAL A 42 12.43 18.48 22.99
C VAL A 42 12.37 19.20 21.64
N LEU A 43 13.51 19.41 20.97
CA LEU A 43 13.54 19.99 19.63
C LEU A 43 12.83 19.09 18.61
N VAL A 44 12.97 17.77 18.75
CA VAL A 44 12.27 16.80 17.90
C VAL A 44 10.75 16.84 18.16
N ILE A 45 10.34 16.95 19.44
CA ILE A 45 8.93 17.12 19.81
C ILE A 45 8.38 18.41 19.18
N LEU A 46 9.08 19.54 19.34
CA LEU A 46 8.67 20.82 18.78
C LEU A 46 8.56 20.76 17.26
N PHE A 47 9.48 20.09 16.60
CA PHE A 47 9.41 19.87 15.15
C PHE A 47 8.15 19.05 14.77
N GLY A 48 7.83 17.98 15.49
CA GLY A 48 6.59 17.22 15.30
C GLY A 48 5.33 18.08 15.51
N LEU A 49 5.32 18.93 16.56
CA LEU A 49 4.22 19.85 16.83
C LEU A 49 4.06 20.94 15.74
N THR A 50 5.15 21.43 15.15
CA THR A 50 5.06 22.37 14.02
C THR A 50 4.39 21.76 12.80
N ILE A 51 4.58 20.46 12.56
CA ILE A 51 3.86 19.73 11.50
C ILE A 51 2.35 19.72 11.80
N PHE A 52 1.93 19.51 13.05
CA PHE A 52 0.53 19.61 13.45
C PHE A 52 -0.04 21.02 13.28
N VAL A 53 0.72 22.07 13.61
CA VAL A 53 0.31 23.44 13.34
C VAL A 53 0.11 23.66 11.84
N GLY A 54 1.02 23.17 11.01
CA GLY A 54 0.88 23.17 9.54
C GLY A 54 -0.40 22.47 9.08
N MET A 55 -0.71 21.32 9.68
CA MET A 55 -1.96 20.59 9.43
C MET A 55 -3.20 21.44 9.77
N LEU A 56 -3.23 22.07 10.95
CA LEU A 56 -4.36 22.89 11.39
C LEU A 56 -4.58 24.09 10.46
N VAL A 57 -3.50 24.73 10.02
CA VAL A 57 -3.57 25.89 9.10
C VAL A 57 -4.06 25.46 7.71
N ALA A 58 -3.62 24.31 7.21
CA ALA A 58 -4.01 23.78 5.90
C ALA A 58 -5.42 23.11 5.93
N GLY A 59 -5.96 22.81 7.10
CA GLY A 59 -7.28 22.22 7.28
C GLY A 59 -7.42 20.85 6.62
N LYS A 60 -8.53 20.60 5.92
CA LYS A 60 -8.77 19.30 5.26
C LYS A 60 -7.68 18.90 4.26
N LYS A 61 -7.08 19.87 3.57
CA LYS A 61 -5.99 19.61 2.60
C LYS A 61 -4.69 19.18 3.27
N GLY A 62 -4.47 19.62 4.51
CA GLY A 62 -3.31 19.27 5.32
C GLY A 62 -3.49 18.05 6.23
N ALA A 63 -4.65 17.40 6.22
CA ALA A 63 -4.95 16.31 7.16
C ALA A 63 -3.93 15.16 7.13
N GLY A 64 -3.28 14.91 6.00
CA GLY A 64 -2.21 13.91 5.87
C GLY A 64 -0.93 14.22 6.68
N LEU A 65 -0.72 15.49 7.04
CA LEU A 65 0.39 15.88 7.92
C LEU A 65 0.22 15.33 9.35
N ALA A 66 -0.97 14.81 9.70
CA ALA A 66 -1.21 14.14 10.97
C ALA A 66 -0.25 12.95 11.18
N ILE A 67 0.09 12.21 10.11
CA ILE A 67 0.94 11.03 10.20
C ILE A 67 2.39 11.39 10.53
N PRO A 68 3.10 12.19 9.71
CA PRO A 68 4.46 12.59 10.04
C PRO A 68 4.52 13.41 11.35
N GLY A 69 3.50 14.20 11.64
CA GLY A 69 3.38 14.91 12.92
C GLY A 69 3.33 13.96 14.13
N SER A 70 2.48 12.93 14.07
CA SER A 70 2.40 11.91 15.13
C SER A 70 3.69 11.13 15.28
N VAL A 71 4.29 10.70 14.18
CA VAL A 71 5.55 9.91 14.21
C VAL A 71 6.68 10.74 14.81
N MET A 72 6.87 11.99 14.36
CA MET A 72 7.94 12.86 14.85
C MET A 72 7.73 13.26 16.32
N THR A 73 6.51 13.56 16.73
CA THR A 73 6.21 13.86 18.14
C THR A 73 6.46 12.66 19.02
N THR A 74 6.03 11.46 18.60
CA THR A 74 6.26 10.22 19.35
C THR A 74 7.75 9.87 19.42
N LEU A 75 8.48 10.05 18.31
CA LEU A 75 9.93 9.86 18.27
C LEU A 75 10.66 10.77 19.28
N GLY A 76 10.28 12.05 19.29
CA GLY A 76 10.83 13.01 20.25
C GLY A 76 10.50 12.66 21.70
N VAL A 77 9.28 12.20 21.99
CA VAL A 77 8.88 11.74 23.33
C VAL A 77 9.67 10.49 23.74
N LEU A 78 9.84 9.52 22.83
CA LEU A 78 10.67 8.34 23.09
C LEU A 78 12.12 8.72 23.40
N PHE A 79 12.72 9.58 22.59
CA PHE A 79 14.08 10.07 22.86
C PHE A 79 14.17 10.83 24.17
N PHE A 80 13.16 11.63 24.51
CA PHE A 80 13.16 12.35 25.78
C PHE A 80 13.14 11.40 26.98
N ILE A 81 12.28 10.37 26.95
CA ILE A 81 12.20 9.36 28.00
C ILE A 81 13.51 8.57 28.09
N GLN A 82 14.01 8.07 26.95
CA GLN A 82 15.24 7.27 26.93
C GLN A 82 16.47 8.07 27.39
N ASN A 83 16.55 9.34 26.99
CA ASN A 83 17.64 10.21 27.39
C ASN A 83 17.56 10.64 28.88
N SER A 84 16.34 10.86 29.41
CA SER A 84 16.16 11.28 30.81
C SER A 84 16.37 10.17 31.82
N PHE A 85 16.14 8.91 31.42
CA PHE A 85 16.22 7.74 32.29
C PHE A 85 17.34 6.76 31.90
N ASP A 86 18.18 7.12 30.94
CA ASP A 86 19.25 6.28 30.37
C ASP A 86 18.77 4.91 29.88
N LEU A 87 17.59 4.90 29.24
CA LEU A 87 16.89 3.71 28.77
C LEU A 87 17.15 3.41 27.28
N TRP A 88 18.30 3.80 26.73
CA TRP A 88 18.60 3.62 25.30
C TRP A 88 18.54 2.17 24.82
N VAL A 89 18.82 1.22 25.71
CA VAL A 89 18.73 -0.21 25.44
C VAL A 89 17.32 -0.62 25.04
N THR A 90 16.28 0.05 25.58
CA THR A 90 14.88 -0.22 25.26
C THR A 90 14.52 0.11 23.79
N TRP A 91 15.43 0.79 23.07
CA TRP A 91 15.25 1.05 21.63
C TRP A 91 15.07 -0.24 20.82
N ALA A 92 15.60 -1.37 21.32
CA ALA A 92 15.42 -2.67 20.70
C ALA A 92 13.94 -3.03 20.41
N TYR A 93 13.00 -2.50 21.20
CA TYR A 93 11.56 -2.71 21.03
C TYR A 93 10.72 -1.42 21.02
N ALA A 94 11.22 -0.31 21.56
CA ALA A 94 10.49 0.97 21.63
C ALA A 94 10.15 1.56 20.26
N TRP A 95 10.94 1.28 19.21
CA TRP A 95 10.65 1.69 17.84
C TRP A 95 9.29 1.22 17.33
N ALA A 96 8.76 0.10 17.88
CA ALA A 96 7.44 -0.41 17.48
C ALA A 96 6.30 0.58 17.83
N LEU A 97 6.51 1.48 18.81
CA LEU A 97 5.56 2.56 19.12
C LEU A 97 5.44 3.60 17.99
N LEU A 98 6.42 3.68 17.08
CA LEU A 98 6.31 4.54 15.89
C LEU A 98 5.26 3.99 14.90
N ILE A 99 5.07 2.67 14.88
CA ILE A 99 3.97 2.05 14.14
C ILE A 99 2.62 2.49 14.75
N CYS A 100 2.51 2.47 16.09
CA CYS A 100 1.32 2.98 16.78
C CYS A 100 1.07 4.47 16.48
N ALA A 101 2.14 5.27 16.46
CA ALA A 101 2.07 6.70 16.12
C ALA A 101 1.53 6.92 14.70
N THR A 102 1.93 6.08 13.74
CA THR A 102 1.37 6.10 12.38
C THR A 102 -0.14 5.84 12.41
N GLY A 103 -0.58 4.86 13.16
CA GLY A 103 -2.02 4.58 13.35
C GLY A 103 -2.76 5.72 14.05
N LEU A 104 -2.16 6.40 15.02
CA LEU A 104 -2.73 7.61 15.66
C LEU A 104 -2.87 8.75 14.64
N GLY A 105 -1.85 8.96 13.80
CA GLY A 105 -1.92 9.94 12.71
C GLY A 105 -3.08 9.65 11.74
N LEU A 106 -3.30 8.37 11.40
CA LEU A 106 -4.45 7.95 10.59
C LEU A 106 -5.79 8.23 11.29
N LEU A 107 -5.90 8.04 12.62
CA LEU A 107 -7.11 8.39 13.37
C LEU A 107 -7.38 9.90 13.37
N ILE A 108 -6.34 10.72 13.55
CA ILE A 108 -6.46 12.18 13.51
C ILE A 108 -6.91 12.61 12.10
N MET A 109 -6.29 12.06 11.05
CA MET A 109 -6.66 12.30 9.66
C MET A 109 -8.13 11.90 9.40
N ASN A 110 -8.58 10.76 9.96
CA ASN A 110 -9.97 10.32 9.85
C ASN A 110 -10.97 11.30 10.49
N GLY A 111 -10.58 12.03 11.51
CA GLY A 111 -11.39 13.11 12.11
C GLY A 111 -11.84 14.16 11.08
N TYR A 112 -11.00 14.43 10.07
CA TYR A 112 -11.27 15.38 8.98
C TYR A 112 -12.05 14.74 7.81
N HIS A 113 -11.82 13.46 7.50
CA HIS A 113 -12.40 12.79 6.33
C HIS A 113 -13.60 11.89 6.63
N LYS A 114 -13.80 11.47 7.89
CA LYS A 114 -14.91 10.63 8.39
C LYS A 114 -15.13 9.34 7.60
N GLN A 115 -14.05 8.71 7.14
CA GLN A 115 -14.10 7.48 6.36
C GLN A 115 -14.02 6.24 7.26
N PRO A 116 -15.02 5.32 7.25
CA PRO A 116 -15.02 4.15 8.14
C PRO A 116 -13.86 3.19 7.86
N ARG A 117 -13.41 3.06 6.59
CA ARG A 117 -12.26 2.24 6.22
C ARG A 117 -10.96 2.75 6.83
N LEU A 118 -10.75 4.07 6.84
CA LEU A 118 -9.55 4.68 7.42
C LEU A 118 -9.44 4.41 8.92
N ARG A 119 -10.57 4.43 9.63
CA ARG A 119 -10.64 4.06 11.05
C ARG A 119 -10.27 2.60 11.30
N GLN A 120 -10.70 1.68 10.41
CA GLN A 120 -10.35 0.25 10.51
C GLN A 120 -8.86 0.02 10.28
N VAL A 121 -8.28 0.64 9.23
CA VAL A 121 -6.84 0.57 8.95
C VAL A 121 -6.04 1.15 10.11
N ALA A 122 -6.43 2.31 10.63
CA ALA A 122 -5.77 2.91 11.78
C ALA A 122 -5.76 2.00 13.02
N GLY A 123 -6.90 1.36 13.33
CA GLY A 123 -6.99 0.39 14.42
C GLY A 123 -6.10 -0.84 14.20
N LEU A 124 -6.03 -1.35 12.97
CA LEU A 124 -5.16 -2.45 12.61
C LEU A 124 -3.69 -2.10 12.76
N VAL A 125 -3.27 -0.92 12.29
CA VAL A 125 -1.88 -0.43 12.42
C VAL A 125 -1.48 -0.25 13.88
N ILE A 126 -2.37 0.34 14.71
CA ILE A 126 -2.13 0.45 16.16
C ILE A 126 -1.99 -0.95 16.79
N GLY A 127 -2.86 -1.89 16.40
CA GLY A 127 -2.81 -3.25 16.90
C GLY A 127 -1.51 -3.96 16.56
N ILE A 128 -1.06 -3.86 15.32
CA ILE A 128 0.23 -4.41 14.89
C ILE A 128 1.36 -3.79 15.71
N GLY A 129 1.40 -2.47 15.85
CA GLY A 129 2.43 -1.77 16.61
C GLY A 129 2.47 -2.19 18.08
N LEU A 130 1.31 -2.27 18.76
CA LEU A 130 1.23 -2.72 20.16
C LEU A 130 1.63 -4.18 20.30
N THR A 131 1.17 -5.06 19.42
CA THR A 131 1.56 -6.47 19.45
C THR A 131 3.06 -6.64 19.26
N THR A 132 3.64 -5.92 18.28
CA THR A 132 5.08 -5.91 18.03
C THR A 132 5.84 -5.41 19.25
N PHE A 133 5.40 -4.30 19.85
CA PHE A 133 6.02 -3.74 21.06
C PHE A 133 6.01 -4.74 22.21
N VAL A 134 4.87 -5.40 22.48
CA VAL A 134 4.76 -6.38 23.56
C VAL A 134 5.60 -7.62 23.29
N VAL A 135 5.53 -8.19 22.08
CA VAL A 135 6.27 -9.40 21.71
C VAL A 135 7.78 -9.16 21.80
N PHE A 136 8.27 -8.08 21.19
CA PHE A 136 9.70 -7.75 21.24
C PHE A 136 10.13 -7.33 22.65
N GLY A 137 9.32 -6.56 23.39
CA GLY A 137 9.59 -6.19 24.76
C GLY A 137 9.75 -7.42 25.65
N VAL A 138 8.80 -8.35 25.61
CA VAL A 138 8.89 -9.60 26.38
C VAL A 138 10.11 -10.43 25.96
N LEU A 139 10.35 -10.54 24.66
CA LEU A 139 11.47 -11.34 24.13
C LEU A 139 12.82 -10.76 24.56
N PHE A 140 13.01 -9.45 24.42
CA PHE A 140 14.28 -8.81 24.79
C PHE A 140 14.50 -8.74 26.31
N GLU A 141 13.45 -8.51 27.09
CA GLU A 141 13.57 -8.48 28.57
C GLU A 141 13.75 -9.88 29.14
N LEU A 142 13.03 -10.92 28.67
CA LEU A 142 13.16 -12.27 29.17
C LEU A 142 14.45 -12.96 28.72
N ILE A 143 14.87 -12.79 27.45
CA ILE A 143 16.02 -13.52 26.90
C ILE A 143 17.32 -12.79 27.19
N PHE A 144 17.34 -11.46 27.05
CA PHE A 144 18.57 -10.69 27.09
C PHE A 144 18.73 -9.87 28.37
N ASN A 145 17.69 -9.76 29.22
CA ASN A 145 17.66 -8.90 30.41
C ASN A 145 18.31 -7.53 30.17
N MET A 146 17.95 -6.92 29.04
CA MET A 146 18.67 -5.77 28.45
C MET A 146 18.55 -4.51 29.30
N ALA A 147 17.49 -4.35 30.09
CA ALA A 147 17.32 -3.16 30.94
C ALA A 147 18.22 -3.17 32.20
N GLY A 148 18.88 -4.29 32.50
CA GLY A 148 19.88 -4.37 33.62
C GLY A 148 19.36 -3.96 34.98
N THR A 149 18.06 -3.76 35.09
CA THR A 149 17.39 -3.36 36.31
C THR A 149 16.97 -4.64 37.04
N GLU A 150 17.38 -4.81 38.28
CA GLU A 150 16.80 -5.78 39.21
C GLU A 150 15.29 -5.54 39.44
N THR A 151 14.72 -4.63 38.68
CA THR A 151 13.33 -4.20 38.70
C THR A 151 12.48 -5.18 37.91
N ASN A 152 11.97 -6.20 38.63
CA ASN A 152 10.77 -6.96 38.32
C ASN A 152 10.39 -7.00 36.80
N SER A 153 10.96 -7.97 36.11
CA SER A 153 10.46 -8.41 34.77
C SER A 153 8.92 -8.60 34.76
N GLY A 154 8.31 -8.84 35.93
CA GLY A 154 6.86 -8.89 36.12
C GLY A 154 6.11 -7.57 35.86
N VAL A 155 6.71 -6.41 36.10
CA VAL A 155 6.06 -5.10 35.87
C VAL A 155 5.93 -4.83 34.38
N PHE A 156 6.94 -5.09 33.57
CA PHE A 156 6.92 -4.94 32.12
C PHE A 156 5.97 -5.95 31.47
N LEU A 157 6.01 -7.20 31.93
CA LEU A 157 5.07 -8.23 31.50
C LEU A 157 3.62 -7.86 31.86
N GLY A 158 3.40 -7.40 33.10
CA GLY A 158 2.08 -6.95 33.55
C GLY A 158 1.56 -5.74 32.78
N ALA A 159 2.40 -4.71 32.58
CA ALA A 159 2.04 -3.52 31.80
C ALA A 159 1.75 -3.87 30.33
N GLY A 160 2.56 -4.74 29.72
CA GLY A 160 2.36 -5.25 28.37
C GLY A 160 1.05 -6.02 28.21
N LEU A 161 0.74 -6.91 29.17
CA LEU A 161 -0.51 -7.66 29.18
C LEU A 161 -1.73 -6.76 29.41
N VAL A 162 -1.62 -5.73 30.25
CA VAL A 162 -2.67 -4.72 30.47
C VAL A 162 -2.93 -3.94 29.18
N LEU A 163 -1.88 -3.47 28.49
CA LEU A 163 -2.00 -2.76 27.22
C LEU A 163 -2.60 -3.65 26.14
N LEU A 164 -2.17 -4.92 26.06
CA LEU A 164 -2.76 -5.88 25.14
C LEU A 164 -4.23 -6.16 25.47
N GLY A 165 -4.57 -6.30 26.75
CA GLY A 165 -5.95 -6.50 27.21
C GLY A 165 -6.84 -5.30 26.90
N VAL A 166 -6.37 -4.08 27.16
CA VAL A 166 -7.05 -2.84 26.78
C VAL A 166 -7.25 -2.78 25.28
N PHE A 167 -6.24 -3.12 24.50
CA PHE A 167 -6.36 -3.15 23.02
C PHE A 167 -7.41 -4.18 22.56
N VAL A 168 -7.41 -5.40 23.12
CA VAL A 168 -8.41 -6.44 22.76
C VAL A 168 -9.82 -5.98 23.09
N VAL A 169 -10.04 -5.34 24.24
CA VAL A 169 -11.35 -4.79 24.63
C VAL A 169 -11.78 -3.64 23.70
N PHE A 170 -10.85 -2.71 23.41
CA PHE A 170 -11.14 -1.60 22.50
C PHE A 170 -11.29 -2.04 21.04
N SER A 171 -10.52 -3.01 20.60
CA SER A 171 -10.66 -3.55 19.24
C SER A 171 -12.04 -4.15 19.03
N ARG A 172 -12.58 -4.86 20.03
CA ARG A 172 -13.94 -5.40 19.98
C ARG A 172 -15.00 -4.29 19.89
N ALA A 173 -14.83 -3.19 20.59
CA ALA A 173 -15.69 -2.03 20.51
C ALA A 173 -15.59 -1.28 19.15
N LEU A 174 -14.40 -1.33 18.50
CA LEU A 174 -14.17 -0.74 17.18
C LEU A 174 -14.66 -1.64 16.04
N PHE A 175 -14.60 -2.98 16.20
CA PHE A 175 -14.94 -3.95 15.15
C PHE A 175 -16.37 -4.50 15.27
N HIS A 176 -17.03 -4.44 16.45
CA HIS A 176 -18.33 -5.09 16.69
C HIS A 176 -19.56 -4.18 16.55
N ARG A 177 -19.43 -2.96 16.02
CA ARG A 177 -20.60 -2.09 15.73
C ARG A 177 -21.21 -2.32 14.34
N LYS A 178 -21.22 -3.59 13.86
CA LYS A 178 -21.99 -3.99 12.69
C LYS A 178 -22.38 -5.48 12.79
N LYS A 179 -23.37 -5.76 13.66
CA LYS A 179 -24.28 -6.90 13.48
C LYS A 179 -25.42 -6.77 14.47
N GLU A 180 -26.32 -5.82 14.20
CA GLU A 180 -27.71 -5.86 14.58
C GLU A 180 -28.44 -4.88 13.66
N VAL A 181 -28.64 -5.33 12.41
CA VAL A 181 -29.86 -5.01 11.68
C VAL A 181 -30.62 -6.32 11.69
N GLN A 182 -31.60 -6.37 12.54
CA GLN A 182 -32.65 -7.39 12.57
C GLN A 182 -33.18 -7.55 11.15
N ALA A 183 -33.27 -8.81 10.74
CA ALA A 183 -34.12 -9.22 9.65
C ALA A 183 -35.57 -8.94 10.11
N GLU A 184 -36.08 -7.77 9.79
CA GLU A 184 -37.49 -7.48 9.84
C GLU A 184 -37.99 -7.48 8.40
N ASP A 185 -39.00 -8.28 8.18
CA ASP A 185 -39.69 -8.55 6.94
C ASP A 185 -39.80 -7.37 5.99
N VAL A 186 -39.20 -7.49 4.82
CA VAL A 186 -39.54 -6.69 3.64
C VAL A 186 -40.22 -7.60 2.64
N PRO A 187 -41.54 -7.51 2.48
CA PRO A 187 -42.22 -8.16 1.36
C PRO A 187 -41.98 -7.32 0.11
N GLY A 188 -41.40 -7.93 -0.92
CA GLY A 188 -41.44 -7.39 -2.29
C GLY A 188 -40.15 -6.80 -2.82
N ALA A 189 -39.24 -7.66 -3.23
CA ALA A 189 -38.32 -7.32 -4.29
C ALA A 189 -38.54 -8.33 -5.44
N PRO A 190 -38.97 -7.83 -6.59
CA PRO A 190 -38.03 -7.79 -7.69
C PRO A 190 -38.37 -6.61 -8.64
N GLN A 191 -37.82 -5.46 -8.45
CA GLN A 191 -37.91 -4.35 -9.40
C GLN A 191 -36.66 -3.46 -9.48
N GLU A 192 -35.70 -3.58 -8.56
CA GLU A 192 -34.48 -2.74 -8.63
C GLU A 192 -33.41 -3.29 -9.57
N ALA A 193 -33.39 -4.59 -9.86
CA ALA A 193 -32.42 -5.17 -10.80
C ALA A 193 -32.71 -4.72 -12.25
N ASP A 194 -33.98 -4.60 -12.64
CA ASP A 194 -34.37 -4.16 -14.00
C ASP A 194 -34.16 -2.67 -14.20
N MET A 195 -34.30 -1.84 -13.15
CA MET A 195 -34.03 -0.39 -13.26
C MET A 195 -32.53 -0.06 -13.40
N VAL A 196 -31.63 -0.87 -12.84
CA VAL A 196 -30.19 -0.70 -13.01
C VAL A 196 -29.75 -1.09 -14.41
N VAL A 197 -30.33 -2.14 -14.98
CA VAL A 197 -30.04 -2.56 -16.36
C VAL A 197 -30.55 -1.55 -17.37
N ASP A 198 -31.73 -0.97 -17.16
CA ASP A 198 -32.32 0.05 -18.03
C ASP A 198 -31.59 1.39 -17.93
N SER A 199 -31.07 1.77 -16.76
CA SER A 199 -30.25 2.96 -16.59
C SER A 199 -28.89 2.83 -17.26
N LEU A 200 -28.30 1.63 -17.30
CA LEU A 200 -27.06 1.34 -18.02
C LEU A 200 -27.27 1.32 -19.53
N ALA A 201 -28.43 0.82 -20.01
CA ALA A 201 -28.78 0.83 -21.43
C ALA A 201 -29.07 2.25 -21.95
N THR A 202 -29.60 3.15 -21.12
CA THR A 202 -29.89 4.53 -21.50
C THR A 202 -28.63 5.42 -21.50
N GLN A 203 -27.57 5.04 -20.75
CA GLN A 203 -26.28 5.75 -20.73
C GLN A 203 -25.29 5.27 -21.80
N ALA A 204 -25.57 4.12 -22.44
CA ALA A 204 -24.70 3.53 -23.45
C ALA A 204 -24.36 4.49 -24.61
N PRO A 205 -25.28 5.30 -25.18
CA PRO A 205 -24.95 6.23 -26.25
C PRO A 205 -24.07 7.40 -25.85
N GLN A 206 -24.20 7.88 -24.59
CA GLN A 206 -23.37 8.99 -24.08
C GLN A 206 -21.97 8.53 -23.72
N VAL A 207 -21.83 7.29 -23.22
CA VAL A 207 -20.56 6.65 -22.93
C VAL A 207 -19.78 6.35 -24.21
N GLN A 208 -20.49 5.99 -25.29
CA GLN A 208 -19.91 5.75 -26.62
C GLN A 208 -19.38 7.03 -27.28
N GLN A 209 -20.10 8.14 -27.17
CA GLN A 209 -19.70 9.43 -27.73
C GLN A 209 -18.52 10.07 -27.01
N GLN A 210 -18.43 9.89 -25.68
CA GLN A 210 -17.25 10.29 -24.88
C GLN A 210 -16.04 9.37 -25.11
N ALA A 211 -16.26 8.11 -25.50
CA ALA A 211 -15.22 7.17 -25.88
C ALA A 211 -14.56 7.55 -27.22
N GLU A 212 -15.35 8.05 -28.19
CA GLU A 212 -14.84 8.51 -29.46
C GLU A 212 -14.00 9.80 -29.35
N ASP A 213 -14.33 10.69 -28.41
CA ASP A 213 -13.57 11.92 -28.18
C ASP A 213 -12.24 11.68 -27.43
N ALA A 214 -12.14 10.63 -26.61
CA ALA A 214 -10.91 10.26 -25.90
C ALA A 214 -9.99 9.34 -26.74
N ALA A 215 -10.53 8.52 -27.63
CA ALA A 215 -9.80 7.77 -28.64
C ALA A 215 -9.02 8.69 -29.62
N LYS A 216 -9.39 9.95 -29.71
CA LYS A 216 -8.69 10.98 -30.48
C LYS A 216 -7.34 11.41 -29.94
N GLN A 217 -6.95 10.95 -28.74
CA GLN A 217 -5.60 11.20 -28.17
C GLN A 217 -4.54 10.18 -28.60
N LEU A 218 -4.95 9.01 -29.07
CA LEU A 218 -4.08 8.11 -29.82
C LEU A 218 -4.36 8.36 -31.30
N SER A 219 -3.35 8.78 -32.06
CA SER A 219 -3.48 8.98 -33.52
C SER A 219 -4.18 7.79 -34.17
N GLU A 220 -5.17 8.07 -35.03
CA GLU A 220 -5.88 7.03 -35.79
C GLU A 220 -4.87 6.09 -36.47
N GLY A 221 -4.93 4.78 -36.15
CA GLY A 221 -4.00 3.77 -36.64
C GLY A 221 -2.82 3.43 -35.71
N ALA A 222 -2.70 4.03 -34.54
CA ALA A 222 -1.69 3.65 -33.58
C ALA A 222 -1.92 2.23 -33.07
N SER A 223 -0.89 1.38 -33.10
CA SER A 223 -0.89 0.03 -32.52
C SER A 223 0.21 -0.07 -31.48
N PHE A 224 -0.05 -0.78 -30.41
CA PHE A 224 0.94 -1.12 -29.40
C PHE A 224 0.71 -2.55 -28.90
N THR A 225 1.78 -3.22 -28.55
CA THR A 225 1.74 -4.56 -27.97
C THR A 225 2.34 -4.59 -26.55
N ARG A 226 2.81 -3.43 -26.06
CA ARG A 226 3.39 -3.27 -24.72
C ARG A 226 2.67 -2.17 -23.97
N LEU A 227 2.27 -2.47 -22.72
CA LEU A 227 1.63 -1.52 -21.81
C LEU A 227 2.49 -1.32 -20.56
N HIS A 228 2.88 -0.09 -20.31
CA HIS A 228 3.57 0.32 -19.09
C HIS A 228 2.68 1.28 -18.29
N PHE A 229 2.05 0.77 -17.24
CA PHE A 229 1.22 1.56 -16.33
C PHE A 229 2.01 1.88 -15.06
N ASN A 230 2.34 3.15 -14.87
CA ASN A 230 2.99 3.69 -13.67
C ASN A 230 2.18 4.85 -13.12
N SER A 231 0.97 4.56 -12.68
CA SER A 231 -0.02 5.52 -12.26
C SER A 231 -0.80 5.00 -11.04
N VAL A 232 -1.89 5.67 -10.71
CA VAL A 232 -2.84 5.30 -9.66
C VAL A 232 -4.22 5.15 -10.31
N GLY A 233 -5.05 4.22 -9.79
CA GLY A 233 -6.40 4.00 -10.31
C GLY A 233 -6.63 2.59 -10.81
N GLU A 234 -7.79 2.38 -11.44
CA GLU A 234 -8.21 1.10 -11.99
C GLU A 234 -7.99 1.06 -13.50
N VAL A 235 -7.28 0.04 -13.99
CA VAL A 235 -7.10 -0.25 -15.41
C VAL A 235 -7.99 -1.42 -15.78
N VAL A 236 -8.88 -1.19 -16.74
CA VAL A 236 -9.67 -2.23 -17.40
C VAL A 236 -9.04 -2.48 -18.76
N LEU A 237 -8.37 -3.63 -18.89
CA LEU A 237 -7.71 -4.03 -20.12
C LEU A 237 -8.66 -4.92 -20.94
N ILE A 238 -8.90 -4.54 -22.18
CA ILE A 238 -9.84 -5.19 -23.09
C ILE A 238 -9.09 -5.63 -24.35
N GLN A 239 -9.19 -6.89 -24.74
CA GLN A 239 -8.72 -7.33 -26.05
C GLN A 239 -9.78 -7.07 -27.11
N GLY A 240 -9.42 -6.42 -28.20
CA GLY A 240 -10.34 -6.04 -29.28
C GLY A 240 -9.61 -5.76 -30.59
N ASP A 241 -10.36 -5.36 -31.62
CA ASP A 241 -9.84 -5.18 -32.97
C ASP A 241 -9.01 -3.90 -33.18
N ALA A 242 -9.09 -2.95 -32.25
CA ALA A 242 -8.39 -1.67 -32.31
C ALA A 242 -7.67 -1.37 -30.99
N CYS A 243 -6.59 -0.61 -31.05
CA CYS A 243 -5.92 -0.08 -29.88
C CYS A 243 -6.54 1.26 -29.47
N GLY A 244 -6.73 1.45 -28.16
CA GLY A 244 -7.34 2.67 -27.64
C GLY A 244 -7.05 2.89 -26.16
N LEU A 245 -7.20 4.15 -25.73
CA LEU A 245 -7.12 4.55 -24.33
C LEU A 245 -8.24 5.55 -24.04
N LYS A 246 -9.07 5.24 -23.05
CA LYS A 246 -10.03 6.16 -22.46
C LYS A 246 -9.74 6.33 -20.99
N ILE A 247 -9.76 7.56 -20.50
CA ILE A 247 -9.49 7.88 -19.09
C ILE A 247 -10.73 8.57 -18.51
N GLU A 248 -11.28 8.00 -17.45
CA GLU A 248 -12.42 8.54 -16.72
C GLU A 248 -12.01 8.91 -15.30
N GLY A 249 -12.58 9.97 -14.75
CA GLY A 249 -12.36 10.36 -13.38
C GLY A 249 -12.48 11.85 -13.11
N ASP A 250 -11.97 12.29 -11.95
CA ASP A 250 -11.95 13.70 -11.58
C ASP A 250 -11.14 14.51 -12.61
N PRO A 251 -11.71 15.57 -13.23
CA PRO A 251 -11.02 16.35 -14.26
C PRO A 251 -9.68 16.96 -13.81
N GLN A 252 -9.51 17.22 -12.52
CA GLN A 252 -8.24 17.73 -11.98
C GLN A 252 -7.17 16.65 -11.90
N LEU A 253 -7.56 15.40 -11.66
CA LEU A 253 -6.66 14.26 -11.63
C LEU A 253 -6.31 13.79 -13.04
N VAL A 254 -7.30 13.77 -13.96
CA VAL A 254 -7.09 13.42 -15.36
C VAL A 254 -6.05 14.33 -16.02
N LYS A 255 -6.03 15.63 -15.69
CA LYS A 255 -5.02 16.59 -16.20
C LYS A 255 -3.59 16.25 -15.79
N LYS A 256 -3.38 15.50 -14.69
CA LYS A 256 -2.07 15.05 -14.21
C LYS A 256 -1.63 13.73 -14.84
N VAL A 257 -2.51 13.05 -15.57
CA VAL A 257 -2.15 11.83 -16.30
C VAL A 257 -1.45 12.19 -17.60
N ARG A 258 -0.33 11.53 -17.86
CA ARG A 258 0.39 11.61 -19.14
C ARG A 258 0.33 10.24 -19.79
N SER A 259 -0.11 10.21 -21.03
CA SER A 259 -0.07 9.04 -21.90
C SER A 259 0.87 9.32 -23.07
N GLN A 260 1.80 8.42 -23.32
CA GLN A 260 2.75 8.53 -24.41
C GLN A 260 2.83 7.19 -25.12
N LEU A 261 2.75 7.23 -26.43
CA LEU A 261 3.04 6.08 -27.28
C LEU A 261 4.44 6.28 -27.87
N GLN A 262 5.35 5.40 -27.52
CA GLN A 262 6.72 5.42 -28.04
C GLN A 262 7.03 4.04 -28.60
N ASP A 263 7.40 4.00 -29.86
CA ASP A 263 7.60 2.78 -30.65
C ASP A 263 6.33 1.90 -30.59
N ASP A 264 6.30 0.90 -29.74
CA ASP A 264 5.25 -0.10 -29.57
C ASP A 264 4.77 -0.20 -28.12
N GLU A 265 5.16 0.77 -27.27
CA GLU A 265 4.80 0.82 -25.85
C GLU A 265 3.88 1.99 -25.55
N LEU A 266 2.68 1.70 -25.05
CA LEU A 266 1.83 2.70 -24.42
C LEU A 266 2.27 2.88 -22.96
N ARG A 267 2.79 4.05 -22.64
CA ARG A 267 3.22 4.43 -21.30
C ARG A 267 2.21 5.39 -20.68
N ILE A 268 1.67 5.01 -19.51
CA ILE A 268 0.74 5.84 -18.73
C ILE A 268 1.41 6.16 -17.41
N THR A 269 1.58 7.45 -17.12
CA THR A 269 2.22 7.96 -15.91
C THR A 269 1.35 9.01 -15.24
N TYR A 270 1.50 9.15 -13.92
CA TYR A 270 0.84 10.18 -13.13
C TYR A 270 1.86 11.16 -12.59
N GLU A 271 1.71 12.45 -12.92
CA GLU A 271 2.56 13.52 -12.42
C GLU A 271 2.06 13.92 -11.02
N ALA A 272 2.62 13.29 -10.00
CA ALA A 272 2.29 13.61 -8.62
C ALA A 272 3.06 14.85 -8.14
N ASP A 273 2.35 15.83 -7.60
CA ASP A 273 2.95 16.92 -6.85
C ASP A 273 3.26 16.47 -5.42
N ILE A 274 4.20 17.15 -4.75
CA ILE A 274 4.52 16.89 -3.32
C ILE A 274 3.25 16.96 -2.45
N ALA A 275 2.29 17.81 -2.81
CA ALA A 275 0.99 17.91 -2.13
C ALA A 275 0.14 16.63 -2.24
N ASP A 276 0.26 15.87 -3.33
CA ASP A 276 -0.43 14.60 -3.50
C ASP A 276 0.13 13.52 -2.59
N TRP A 277 1.44 13.56 -2.29
CA TRP A 277 2.13 12.62 -1.41
C TRP A 277 1.90 12.92 0.07
N THR A 278 1.87 14.20 0.47
CA THR A 278 1.68 14.62 1.87
C THR A 278 0.25 14.40 2.38
N GLY A 279 -0.72 14.23 1.49
CA GLY A 279 -2.14 14.03 1.83
C GLY A 279 -2.60 12.59 1.95
N PHE A 280 -1.77 11.57 1.71
CA PHE A 280 -2.23 10.18 1.57
C PHE A 280 -3.45 10.04 0.63
N GLN A 281 -3.60 10.99 -0.29
CA GLN A 281 -4.72 11.01 -1.23
C GLN A 281 -4.63 9.86 -2.23
N TRP A 282 -3.43 9.31 -2.46
CA TRP A 282 -3.22 8.16 -3.33
C TRP A 282 -4.04 6.92 -2.93
N ILE A 283 -4.32 6.71 -1.61
CA ILE A 283 -5.21 5.63 -1.13
C ILE A 283 -6.68 5.88 -1.57
N SER A 284 -7.06 7.15 -1.77
CA SER A 284 -8.37 7.54 -2.25
C SER A 284 -8.45 7.66 -3.78
N LEU A 285 -7.30 7.70 -4.47
CA LEU A 285 -7.21 7.87 -5.92
C LEU A 285 -7.55 6.58 -6.68
N GLU A 286 -7.41 5.42 -6.03
CA GLU A 286 -7.68 4.10 -6.62
C GLU A 286 -9.10 3.97 -7.22
N ASN A 287 -10.09 4.69 -6.66
CA ASN A 287 -11.46 4.71 -7.13
C ASN A 287 -11.82 5.98 -7.94
N ARG A 288 -10.87 6.89 -8.18
CA ARG A 288 -11.14 8.19 -8.82
C ARG A 288 -10.65 8.29 -10.25
N LEU A 289 -9.75 7.39 -10.67
CA LEU A 289 -9.26 7.31 -12.05
C LEU A 289 -9.49 5.91 -12.57
N ARG A 290 -10.13 5.82 -13.73
CA ARG A 290 -10.33 4.57 -14.44
C ARG A 290 -9.82 4.70 -15.86
N TYR A 291 -9.03 3.73 -16.28
CA TYR A 291 -8.40 3.65 -17.59
C TYR A 291 -8.97 2.46 -18.34
N TYR A 292 -9.58 2.70 -19.46
CA TYR A 292 -9.99 1.64 -20.38
C TYR A 292 -8.93 1.56 -21.48
N VAL A 293 -8.19 0.48 -21.49
CA VAL A 293 -7.14 0.22 -22.47
C VAL A 293 -7.59 -0.91 -23.36
N THR A 294 -7.82 -0.60 -24.63
CA THR A 294 -8.12 -1.62 -25.65
C THR A 294 -6.85 -1.93 -26.41
N VAL A 295 -6.57 -3.22 -26.62
CA VAL A 295 -5.37 -3.70 -27.30
C VAL A 295 -5.71 -4.89 -28.18
N ARG A 296 -5.10 -4.97 -29.37
CA ARG A 296 -5.29 -6.10 -30.28
C ARG A 296 -4.49 -7.33 -29.81
N GLU A 297 -3.23 -7.11 -29.54
CA GLU A 297 -2.29 -8.10 -29.02
C GLU A 297 -1.46 -7.46 -27.91
N LEU A 298 -1.17 -8.21 -26.86
CA LEU A 298 -0.32 -7.74 -25.75
C LEU A 298 0.78 -8.77 -25.49
N SER A 299 2.01 -8.36 -25.65
CA SER A 299 3.19 -9.17 -25.36
C SER A 299 3.82 -8.82 -24.01
N GLN A 300 3.68 -7.58 -23.56
CA GLN A 300 4.26 -7.12 -22.31
C GLN A 300 3.34 -6.21 -21.53
N LEU A 301 3.19 -6.50 -20.25
CA LEU A 301 2.44 -5.73 -19.28
C LEU A 301 3.32 -5.38 -18.08
N ARG A 302 3.58 -4.09 -17.87
CA ARG A 302 4.32 -3.59 -16.71
C ARG A 302 3.39 -2.76 -15.84
N LEU A 303 3.22 -3.17 -14.59
CA LEU A 303 2.43 -2.48 -13.59
C LEU A 303 3.35 -1.95 -12.48
N GLY A 304 3.51 -0.64 -12.44
CA GLY A 304 4.14 0.11 -11.35
C GLY A 304 3.08 0.87 -10.55
N GLY A 305 3.52 1.68 -9.57
CA GLY A 305 2.63 2.53 -8.79
C GLY A 305 1.67 1.75 -7.88
N ALA A 306 0.46 2.30 -7.68
CA ALA A 306 -0.58 1.76 -6.79
C ALA A 306 -1.90 1.57 -7.55
N GLY A 307 -1.85 0.86 -8.68
CA GLY A 307 -3.02 0.62 -9.54
C GLY A 307 -3.59 -0.79 -9.39
N VAL A 308 -4.88 -0.92 -9.76
CA VAL A 308 -5.54 -2.21 -9.91
C VAL A 308 -5.77 -2.47 -11.40
N LEU A 309 -5.25 -3.58 -11.93
CA LEU A 309 -5.49 -3.96 -13.31
C LEU A 309 -6.41 -5.18 -13.39
N ARG A 310 -7.41 -5.11 -14.24
CA ARG A 310 -8.34 -6.19 -14.54
C ARG A 310 -8.40 -6.44 -16.03
N ALA A 311 -8.35 -7.72 -16.42
CA ALA A 311 -8.57 -8.16 -17.80
C ALA A 311 -9.38 -9.45 -17.80
N GLU A 312 -10.17 -9.64 -18.87
CA GLU A 312 -10.95 -10.87 -19.07
C GLU A 312 -10.79 -11.36 -20.52
N GLY A 313 -10.69 -12.69 -20.69
CA GLY A 313 -10.69 -13.33 -22.01
C GLY A 313 -9.45 -13.03 -22.85
N PHE A 314 -8.26 -13.02 -22.28
CA PHE A 314 -7.04 -12.63 -22.99
C PHE A 314 -6.38 -13.82 -23.70
N ILE A 315 -6.18 -13.69 -25.02
CA ILE A 315 -5.56 -14.72 -25.88
C ILE A 315 -4.29 -14.16 -26.53
N GLY A 316 -3.19 -14.90 -26.47
CA GLY A 316 -1.91 -14.51 -27.08
C GLY A 316 -0.96 -15.67 -27.25
N GLU A 317 0.18 -15.44 -27.88
CA GLU A 317 1.23 -16.44 -27.97
C GLU A 317 2.14 -16.41 -26.72
N SER A 318 2.57 -15.24 -26.36
CA SER A 318 3.42 -15.03 -25.17
C SER A 318 3.01 -13.77 -24.42
N LEU A 319 3.04 -13.80 -23.08
CA LEU A 319 2.78 -12.66 -22.24
C LEU A 319 3.83 -12.54 -21.14
N THR A 320 4.48 -11.38 -21.07
CA THR A 320 5.38 -11.02 -19.96
C THR A 320 4.69 -10.02 -19.04
N VAL A 321 4.53 -10.38 -17.78
CA VAL A 321 3.90 -9.56 -16.73
C VAL A 321 4.94 -9.15 -15.71
N THR A 322 5.17 -7.86 -15.53
CA THR A 322 6.04 -7.32 -14.47
C THR A 322 5.22 -6.47 -13.51
N HIS A 323 5.24 -6.80 -12.24
CA HIS A 323 4.57 -6.03 -11.19
C HIS A 323 5.59 -5.60 -10.12
N ALA A 324 5.84 -4.29 -10.04
CA ALA A 324 6.82 -3.70 -9.11
C ALA A 324 6.18 -2.80 -8.03
N GLY A 325 4.85 -2.64 -8.05
CA GLY A 325 4.13 -1.71 -7.17
C GLY A 325 3.44 -2.35 -5.95
N LEU A 326 2.46 -1.63 -5.41
CA LEU A 326 1.61 -2.04 -4.28
C LEU A 326 0.21 -2.49 -4.72
N GLY A 327 -0.10 -2.43 -6.00
CA GLY A 327 -1.43 -2.71 -6.53
C GLY A 327 -1.73 -4.20 -6.72
N SER A 328 -2.78 -4.49 -7.45
CA SER A 328 -3.16 -5.85 -7.82
C SER A 328 -3.41 -5.99 -9.32
N LEU A 329 -3.09 -7.16 -9.84
CA LEU A 329 -3.32 -7.51 -11.24
C LEU A 329 -4.15 -8.78 -11.31
N SER A 330 -5.26 -8.75 -12.05
CA SER A 330 -6.13 -9.90 -12.26
C SER A 330 -6.42 -10.10 -13.74
N ILE A 331 -6.06 -11.25 -14.30
CA ILE A 331 -6.44 -11.67 -15.64
C ILE A 331 -7.24 -12.96 -15.52
N LYS A 332 -8.49 -12.93 -15.97
CA LYS A 332 -9.35 -14.11 -16.01
C LYS A 332 -9.43 -14.67 -17.44
N GLY A 333 -9.37 -15.99 -17.56
CA GLY A 333 -9.49 -16.65 -18.85
C GLY A 333 -8.29 -16.39 -19.79
N LEU A 334 -7.08 -16.29 -19.22
CA LEU A 334 -5.84 -16.18 -19.99
C LEU A 334 -5.57 -17.45 -20.78
N GLN A 335 -5.28 -17.30 -22.06
CA GLN A 335 -4.85 -18.39 -22.94
C GLN A 335 -3.58 -17.97 -23.68
N CYS A 336 -2.46 -18.57 -23.35
CA CYS A 336 -1.20 -18.34 -24.08
C CYS A 336 -0.27 -19.55 -24.00
N ARG A 337 0.74 -19.58 -24.88
CA ARG A 337 1.75 -20.65 -24.83
C ARG A 337 2.76 -20.40 -23.71
N GLN A 338 3.27 -19.19 -23.65
CA GLN A 338 4.35 -18.83 -22.72
C GLN A 338 3.93 -17.66 -21.85
N LEU A 339 4.03 -17.84 -20.54
CA LEU A 339 3.80 -16.81 -19.55
C LEU A 339 5.05 -16.58 -18.72
N ALA A 340 5.55 -15.35 -18.68
CA ALA A 340 6.62 -14.93 -17.79
C ALA A 340 6.08 -13.90 -16.81
N VAL A 341 6.28 -14.12 -15.50
CA VAL A 341 5.79 -13.25 -14.43
C VAL A 341 6.94 -12.84 -13.52
N SER A 342 7.12 -11.55 -13.31
CA SER A 342 8.07 -11.01 -12.34
C SER A 342 7.33 -10.12 -11.34
N LEU A 343 7.36 -10.48 -10.04
CA LEU A 343 6.73 -9.76 -8.94
C LEU A 343 7.79 -9.30 -7.93
N GLY A 344 8.14 -8.02 -7.99
CA GLY A 344 9.13 -7.39 -7.11
C GLY A 344 8.53 -6.56 -5.97
N GLY A 345 7.20 -6.31 -6.01
CA GLY A 345 6.51 -5.47 -5.02
C GLY A 345 5.83 -6.25 -3.88
N LEU A 346 4.88 -5.57 -3.23
CA LEU A 346 3.98 -6.16 -2.20
C LEU A 346 2.58 -6.46 -2.77
N GLY A 347 2.39 -6.33 -4.08
CA GLY A 347 1.11 -6.53 -4.73
C GLY A 347 0.71 -8.00 -4.90
N GLU A 348 -0.47 -8.21 -5.46
CA GLU A 348 -0.99 -9.53 -5.78
C GLU A 348 -1.23 -9.68 -7.29
N ILE A 349 -0.78 -10.81 -7.85
CA ILE A 349 -1.10 -11.20 -9.22
C ILE A 349 -2.02 -12.42 -9.17
N ARG A 350 -3.21 -12.32 -9.76
CA ARG A 350 -4.18 -13.41 -9.86
C ARG A 350 -4.46 -13.74 -11.31
N LEU A 351 -4.18 -14.96 -11.70
CA LEU A 351 -4.38 -15.44 -13.07
C LEU A 351 -5.23 -16.71 -13.08
N THR A 352 -6.16 -16.78 -14.05
CA THR A 352 -6.95 -17.99 -14.31
C THR A 352 -6.96 -18.26 -15.80
N GLY A 353 -7.09 -19.54 -16.20
CA GLY A 353 -7.12 -19.95 -17.61
C GLY A 353 -6.19 -21.12 -17.92
N GLU A 354 -5.52 -21.09 -19.08
CA GLU A 354 -4.63 -22.15 -19.53
C GLU A 354 -3.39 -21.62 -20.24
N VAL A 355 -2.21 -22.16 -19.89
CA VAL A 355 -0.94 -21.87 -20.55
C VAL A 355 -0.14 -23.16 -20.77
N GLN A 356 0.79 -23.19 -21.71
CA GLN A 356 1.66 -24.34 -21.84
C GLN A 356 2.80 -24.30 -20.80
N SER A 357 3.44 -23.16 -20.67
CA SER A 357 4.53 -22.97 -19.71
C SER A 357 4.40 -21.65 -18.95
N GLN A 358 4.79 -21.66 -17.68
CA GLN A 358 4.90 -20.45 -16.88
C GLN A 358 6.25 -20.36 -16.18
N VAL A 359 6.87 -19.19 -16.25
CA VAL A 359 8.09 -18.85 -15.51
C VAL A 359 7.76 -17.72 -14.55
N VAL A 360 8.00 -17.92 -13.25
CA VAL A 360 7.56 -17.01 -12.19
C VAL A 360 8.73 -16.64 -11.30
N GLU A 361 9.04 -15.36 -11.23
CA GLU A 361 10.06 -14.78 -10.36
C GLU A 361 9.41 -13.92 -9.26
N LEU A 362 9.61 -14.29 -8.00
CA LEU A 362 9.09 -13.59 -6.83
C LEU A 362 10.25 -13.09 -5.96
N SER A 363 10.57 -11.81 -6.06
CA SER A 363 11.63 -11.17 -5.25
C SER A 363 11.08 -10.33 -4.10
N GLY A 364 9.77 -10.00 -4.12
CA GLY A 364 9.10 -9.19 -3.11
C GLY A 364 8.39 -9.98 -2.01
N GLY A 365 7.49 -9.31 -1.29
CA GLY A 365 6.59 -9.90 -0.29
C GLY A 365 5.18 -10.17 -0.80
N GLY A 366 4.94 -10.01 -2.08
CA GLY A 366 3.63 -10.16 -2.70
C GLY A 366 3.19 -11.61 -2.96
N GLY A 367 2.00 -11.76 -3.56
CA GLY A 367 1.38 -13.05 -3.83
C GLY A 367 1.16 -13.32 -5.32
N TYR A 368 1.49 -14.53 -5.77
CA TYR A 368 1.14 -15.07 -7.07
C TYR A 368 0.06 -16.14 -6.92
N GLN A 369 -1.16 -15.86 -7.35
CA GLN A 369 -2.34 -16.72 -7.21
C GLN A 369 -2.76 -17.25 -8.58
N ALA A 370 -2.24 -18.40 -8.96
CA ALA A 370 -2.50 -19.08 -10.23
C ALA A 370 -2.90 -20.55 -10.05
N ALA A 371 -3.58 -20.84 -8.92
CA ALA A 371 -4.14 -22.19 -8.68
C ALA A 371 -5.27 -22.56 -9.65
N ASP A 372 -5.82 -21.60 -10.38
CA ASP A 372 -6.84 -21.76 -11.41
C ASP A 372 -6.31 -21.46 -12.83
N LEU A 373 -4.99 -21.33 -12.98
CA LEU A 373 -4.27 -21.23 -14.25
C LEU A 373 -3.59 -22.59 -14.52
N ARG A 374 -4.17 -23.39 -15.38
CA ARG A 374 -3.63 -24.70 -15.77
C ARG A 374 -2.36 -24.52 -16.60
N SER A 375 -1.27 -25.21 -16.25
CA SER A 375 -0.05 -25.24 -17.03
C SER A 375 0.51 -26.66 -17.19
N GLN A 376 1.22 -26.93 -18.26
CA GLN A 376 1.95 -28.19 -18.42
C GLN A 376 3.25 -28.16 -17.61
N THR A 377 3.99 -27.07 -17.72
CA THR A 377 5.26 -26.90 -17.01
C THR A 377 5.29 -25.56 -16.25
N ALA A 378 5.96 -25.53 -15.12
CA ALA A 378 6.21 -24.32 -14.37
C ALA A 378 7.62 -24.28 -13.79
N GLU A 379 8.24 -23.11 -13.87
CA GLU A 379 9.45 -22.76 -13.14
C GLU A 379 9.13 -21.62 -12.19
N VAL A 380 9.35 -21.81 -10.89
CA VAL A 380 9.02 -20.81 -9.85
C VAL A 380 10.27 -20.54 -9.03
N ASN A 381 10.77 -19.31 -9.12
CA ASN A 381 11.90 -18.81 -8.37
C ASN A 381 11.44 -17.80 -7.31
N LEU A 382 11.56 -18.16 -6.02
CA LEU A 382 11.13 -17.35 -4.89
C LEU A 382 12.35 -16.96 -4.05
N THR A 383 12.77 -15.71 -4.17
CA THR A 383 13.88 -15.12 -3.42
C THR A 383 13.41 -14.23 -2.26
N GLY A 384 12.15 -13.79 -2.29
CA GLY A 384 11.53 -12.92 -1.28
C GLY A 384 10.83 -13.68 -0.15
N ALA A 385 9.89 -12.98 0.51
CA ALA A 385 9.00 -13.51 1.55
C ALA A 385 7.55 -13.73 1.05
N GLY A 386 7.36 -13.72 -0.25
CA GLY A 386 6.07 -13.85 -0.90
C GLY A 386 5.53 -15.29 -0.93
N SER A 387 4.41 -15.47 -1.63
CA SER A 387 3.80 -16.78 -1.83
C SER A 387 3.39 -17.00 -3.28
N ALA A 388 3.59 -18.22 -3.77
CA ALA A 388 3.10 -18.65 -5.08
C ALA A 388 2.13 -19.82 -4.93
N LYS A 389 1.03 -19.78 -5.69
CA LYS A 389 0.13 -20.92 -5.91
C LYS A 389 0.05 -21.18 -7.41
N VAL A 390 0.39 -22.38 -7.85
CA VAL A 390 0.42 -22.73 -9.25
C VAL A 390 -0.33 -24.05 -9.50
N TRP A 391 -0.89 -24.22 -10.70
CA TRP A 391 -1.43 -25.50 -11.15
C TRP A 391 -0.53 -26.03 -12.28
N VAL A 392 0.08 -27.20 -12.04
CA VAL A 392 1.08 -27.79 -12.94
C VAL A 392 0.75 -29.26 -13.15
N GLU A 393 0.81 -29.74 -14.39
CA GLU A 393 0.44 -31.10 -14.71
C GLU A 393 1.64 -32.03 -14.92
N GLN A 394 2.73 -31.54 -15.55
CA GLN A 394 3.84 -32.41 -15.96
C GLN A 394 5.11 -32.19 -15.14
N GLN A 395 5.63 -30.95 -15.08
CA GLN A 395 6.90 -30.66 -14.44
C GLN A 395 6.88 -29.34 -13.70
N LEU A 396 7.28 -29.36 -12.44
CA LEU A 396 7.50 -28.18 -11.59
C LEU A 396 8.96 -28.09 -11.18
N THR A 397 9.63 -27.00 -11.55
CA THR A 397 10.93 -26.63 -10.99
C THR A 397 10.73 -25.51 -9.99
N ALA A 398 11.05 -25.72 -8.71
CA ALA A 398 10.83 -24.78 -7.63
C ALA A 398 12.13 -24.44 -6.92
N LEU A 399 12.55 -23.18 -7.00
CA LEU A 399 13.72 -22.65 -6.30
C LEU A 399 13.25 -21.70 -5.20
N VAL A 400 13.65 -21.97 -3.96
CA VAL A 400 13.30 -21.14 -2.81
C VAL A 400 14.55 -20.75 -2.04
N SER A 401 14.98 -19.51 -2.15
CA SER A 401 16.09 -18.96 -1.35
C SER A 401 15.62 -17.95 -0.28
N GLY A 402 14.33 -17.60 -0.29
CA GLY A 402 13.69 -16.71 0.68
C GLY A 402 12.97 -17.43 1.83
N ALA A 403 11.98 -16.75 2.43
CA ALA A 403 11.16 -17.27 3.54
C ALA A 403 9.70 -17.54 3.13
N GLY A 404 9.41 -17.65 1.83
CA GLY A 404 8.05 -17.79 1.32
C GLY A 404 7.61 -19.22 1.10
N THR A 405 6.41 -19.37 0.50
CA THR A 405 5.79 -20.67 0.23
C THR A 405 5.43 -20.81 -1.24
N ILE A 406 5.79 -21.93 -1.86
CA ILE A 406 5.27 -22.36 -3.15
C ILE A 406 4.30 -23.52 -2.91
N ALA A 407 3.03 -23.31 -3.25
CA ALA A 407 1.99 -24.34 -3.19
C ALA A 407 1.58 -24.72 -4.63
N TYR A 408 1.45 -26.00 -4.92
CA TYR A 408 1.11 -26.45 -6.25
C TYR A 408 -0.08 -27.41 -6.26
N LYS A 409 -0.89 -27.32 -7.32
CA LYS A 409 -2.00 -28.20 -7.64
C LYS A 409 -1.62 -29.07 -8.85
N GLY A 410 -2.12 -30.31 -8.90
CA GLY A 410 -1.78 -31.31 -9.92
C GLY A 410 -0.81 -32.36 -9.38
N GLU A 411 -0.35 -33.22 -10.27
CA GLU A 411 0.59 -34.32 -9.96
C GLU A 411 1.88 -34.24 -10.82
N PRO A 412 2.59 -33.08 -10.80
CA PRO A 412 3.79 -32.92 -11.61
C PRO A 412 4.96 -33.69 -11.03
N GLN A 413 5.97 -33.94 -11.88
CA GLN A 413 7.32 -34.26 -11.40
C GLN A 413 7.92 -32.99 -10.78
N VAL A 414 8.23 -33.03 -9.47
CA VAL A 414 8.72 -31.87 -8.74
C VAL A 414 10.22 -31.95 -8.54
N ALA A 415 10.94 -30.99 -9.12
CA ALA A 415 12.34 -30.71 -8.82
C ALA A 415 12.40 -29.47 -7.92
N GLN A 416 12.86 -29.62 -6.66
CA GLN A 416 12.92 -28.50 -5.74
C GLN A 416 14.31 -28.28 -5.17
N THR A 417 14.69 -27.01 -5.02
CA THR A 417 15.90 -26.57 -4.33
C THR A 417 15.54 -25.52 -3.32
N ILE A 418 15.75 -25.80 -2.03
CA ILE A 418 15.42 -24.91 -0.93
C ILE A 418 16.71 -24.58 -0.19
N SER A 419 17.12 -23.31 -0.22
CA SER A 419 18.27 -22.78 0.51
C SER A 419 17.91 -21.78 1.61
N GLY A 420 16.61 -21.40 1.71
CA GLY A 420 16.06 -20.47 2.70
C GLY A 420 15.15 -21.15 3.74
N LEU A 421 14.29 -20.36 4.38
CA LEU A 421 13.29 -20.82 5.35
C LEU A 421 11.92 -21.14 4.70
N GLY A 422 11.85 -21.11 3.37
CA GLY A 422 10.61 -21.34 2.66
C GLY A 422 10.25 -22.81 2.51
N THR A 423 9.08 -23.06 1.94
CA THR A 423 8.52 -24.40 1.75
C THR A 423 7.92 -24.59 0.36
N VAL A 424 8.00 -25.82 -0.15
CA VAL A 424 7.28 -26.25 -1.36
C VAL A 424 6.35 -27.39 -0.95
N LYS A 425 5.04 -27.27 -1.24
CA LYS A 425 4.05 -28.25 -0.82
C LYS A 425 2.87 -28.37 -1.79
N PRO A 426 2.18 -29.51 -1.86
CA PRO A 426 0.92 -29.60 -2.59
C PRO A 426 -0.17 -28.70 -1.97
N LEU A 427 -1.08 -28.21 -2.79
CA LEU A 427 -2.20 -27.39 -2.36
C LEU A 427 -3.25 -28.29 -1.72
N GLY A 428 -3.56 -28.07 -0.45
CA GLY A 428 -4.52 -28.90 0.29
C GLY A 428 -3.89 -29.97 1.19
N ALA A 429 -2.56 -29.95 1.34
CA ALA A 429 -1.86 -30.77 2.32
C ALA A 429 -1.68 -30.04 3.66
#